data_0122b66b414b9a845a19b71f4aed7916
#
_entry.id   0122b66b414b9a845a19b71f4aed7916
#
_cell.length_a   1.000
_cell.length_b   1.000
_cell.length_c   1.000
_cell.angle_alpha   90.00
_cell.angle_beta   90.00
_cell.angle_gamma   90.00
#
_symmetry.space_group_name_H-M   'P 1'
#
loop_
_entity.id
_entity.type
_entity.pdbx_description
1 polymer ?
#
loop_
_entity_poly.entity_id
_entity_poly.type
_entity_poly.pdbx_seq_one_letter_code
_entity_poly.pdbx_strand_id
1 'polypeptide(L)'
;MEKKNLIVGQSGGPTAVINSSLYGVVSEGIKQEEIGHVYGMINGIEGFLKGTILDFEEALPGEKLEYLTYTPGAYLGSCRYKLPESLEDPVYPELFRKFEEMNIGWFFYIGGNDSMDTVSKLSRYAAMIGSDIRIIGEPKTIDNDLVHTDHTPGFGSAARYVASTVREITLDANVYEKKSVTIVEIMGRHAGWLTAASALARKYTGDNPLLIYLSETAFDTEEFLKKTESCFEKNCNVVVCVSEGIHDNKGTFICEYDNSVGTDTFGHKMLAGCGKYLENLVRSRLGVKARSIELNVSQRCSASMLSDTDRQEAITAGIFGVQAALKGETGKMVSFIRQETSKGVYQMRCGLEDVNEICNEEKTVPLSWISQDGSDVTEDFIHYARPLIQGNVELPMGEDGLPVCVYRK
;
A
#
# COMPACT_ATOMS: atom_id res chain seq x y z
N MET A 1 -3.71 13.16 -37.33
CA MET A 1 -4.62 12.20 -36.71
C MET A 1 -5.40 12.97 -35.65
N GLU A 2 -6.65 12.66 -35.46
CA GLU A 2 -7.43 13.22 -34.35
C GLU A 2 -6.82 12.76 -33.02
N LYS A 3 -6.59 13.69 -32.08
CA LYS A 3 -6.02 13.37 -30.78
C LYS A 3 -7.02 12.55 -29.98
N LYS A 4 -6.56 11.46 -29.35
CA LYS A 4 -7.36 10.71 -28.39
C LYS A 4 -7.12 11.22 -26.98
N ASN A 5 -8.01 10.88 -26.05
CA ASN A 5 -7.95 11.32 -24.66
C ASN A 5 -7.40 10.20 -23.76
N LEU A 6 -6.80 10.61 -22.65
CA LEU A 6 -6.35 9.72 -21.58
C LEU A 6 -7.34 9.78 -20.42
N ILE A 7 -7.63 8.63 -19.82
CA ILE A 7 -8.41 8.58 -18.59
C ILE A 7 -7.70 7.73 -17.53
N VAL A 8 -7.68 8.22 -16.28
CA VAL A 8 -7.07 7.54 -15.13
C VAL A 8 -8.03 7.42 -13.96
N GLY A 9 -8.02 6.31 -13.27
CA GLY A 9 -8.78 6.07 -12.06
C GLY A 9 -7.95 5.54 -10.91
N GLN A 10 -8.46 5.72 -9.69
CA GLN A 10 -7.90 5.22 -8.46
C GLN A 10 -8.85 4.23 -7.80
N SER A 11 -8.33 3.14 -7.22
CA SER A 11 -9.13 2.05 -6.67
C SER A 11 -8.47 1.43 -5.43
N GLY A 12 -9.31 0.81 -4.58
CA GLY A 12 -8.89 0.14 -3.35
C GLY A 12 -8.53 1.10 -2.22
N GLY A 13 -7.79 0.61 -1.22
CA GLY A 13 -7.33 1.42 -0.09
C GLY A 13 -6.36 2.52 -0.52
N PRO A 14 -6.48 3.75 0.01
CA PRO A 14 -5.54 4.83 -0.33
C PRO A 14 -4.16 4.60 0.28
N THR A 15 -3.15 5.31 -0.24
CA THR A 15 -1.80 5.39 0.34
C THR A 15 -1.33 6.83 0.41
N ALA A 16 -0.22 7.07 1.09
CA ALA A 16 0.39 8.40 1.15
C ALA A 16 0.92 8.87 -0.22
N VAL A 17 1.23 7.96 -1.15
CA VAL A 17 1.80 8.25 -2.48
C VAL A 17 0.91 7.87 -3.67
N ILE A 18 -0.34 7.44 -3.44
CA ILE A 18 -1.25 7.09 -4.57
C ILE A 18 -1.44 8.27 -5.52
N ASN A 19 -1.44 9.50 -5.01
CA ASN A 19 -1.54 10.70 -5.83
C ASN A 19 -0.22 11.07 -6.50
N SER A 20 0.92 10.54 -6.03
CA SER A 20 2.20 10.67 -6.75
C SER A 20 2.20 9.85 -8.03
N SER A 21 1.65 8.61 -8.01
CA SER A 21 1.41 7.83 -9.23
C SER A 21 0.44 8.56 -10.17
N LEU A 22 -0.64 9.11 -9.62
CA LEU A 22 -1.61 9.91 -10.38
C LEU A 22 -0.93 11.13 -11.05
N TYR A 23 -0.10 11.86 -10.29
CA TYR A 23 0.70 12.98 -10.83
C TYR A 23 1.58 12.52 -11.99
N GLY A 24 2.25 11.37 -11.84
CA GLY A 24 3.08 10.81 -12.91
C GLY A 24 2.30 10.60 -14.20
N VAL A 25 1.14 9.93 -14.11
CA VAL A 25 0.25 9.70 -15.28
C VAL A 25 -0.24 11.02 -15.88
N VAL A 26 -0.77 11.92 -15.05
CA VAL A 26 -1.38 13.17 -15.52
C VAL A 26 -0.33 14.12 -16.11
N SER A 27 0.78 14.33 -15.41
CA SER A 27 1.83 15.26 -15.84
C SER A 27 2.52 14.81 -17.14
N GLU A 28 2.70 13.48 -17.31
CA GLU A 28 3.22 12.95 -18.57
C GLU A 28 2.17 13.02 -19.66
N GLY A 29 0.91 12.67 -19.39
CA GLY A 29 -0.19 12.74 -20.34
C GLY A 29 -0.39 14.13 -20.94
N ILE A 30 -0.34 15.19 -20.12
CA ILE A 30 -0.46 16.59 -20.57
C ILE A 30 0.70 17.00 -21.49
N LYS A 31 1.90 16.43 -21.33
CA LYS A 31 3.08 16.77 -22.15
C LYS A 31 3.07 16.13 -23.54
N GLN A 32 2.28 15.07 -23.74
CA GLN A 32 2.30 14.29 -24.97
C GLN A 32 1.40 14.92 -26.05
N GLU A 33 1.97 15.18 -27.23
CA GLU A 33 1.24 15.82 -28.34
C GLU A 33 0.11 14.94 -28.89
N GLU A 34 0.19 13.63 -28.73
CA GLU A 34 -0.82 12.66 -29.16
C GLU A 34 -2.07 12.66 -28.30
N ILE A 35 -1.96 13.13 -27.06
CA ILE A 35 -3.05 13.16 -26.08
C ILE A 35 -3.80 14.50 -26.17
N GLY A 36 -5.12 14.43 -26.26
CA GLY A 36 -6.01 15.60 -26.30
C GLY A 36 -6.27 16.15 -24.91
N HIS A 37 -7.07 15.44 -24.13
CA HIS A 37 -7.39 15.76 -22.74
C HIS A 37 -6.96 14.64 -21.79
N VAL A 38 -6.69 15.00 -20.53
CA VAL A 38 -6.39 14.05 -19.45
C VAL A 38 -7.52 14.09 -18.42
N TYR A 39 -8.30 13.01 -18.37
CA TYR A 39 -9.46 12.88 -17.50
C TYR A 39 -9.17 12.01 -16.29
N GLY A 40 -9.86 12.31 -15.18
CA GLY A 40 -9.91 11.49 -13.97
C GLY A 40 -11.29 10.87 -13.77
N MET A 41 -11.34 9.57 -13.47
CA MET A 41 -12.56 8.88 -13.05
C MET A 41 -12.81 9.15 -11.56
N ILE A 42 -13.82 9.96 -11.26
CA ILE A 42 -14.23 10.20 -9.88
C ILE A 42 -14.87 8.93 -9.31
N ASN A 43 -14.32 8.40 -8.20
CA ASN A 43 -14.72 7.12 -7.62
C ASN A 43 -14.62 5.92 -8.57
N GLY A 44 -13.53 5.89 -9.37
CA GLY A 44 -13.15 4.76 -10.21
C GLY A 44 -14.22 4.35 -11.22
N ILE A 45 -14.29 3.05 -11.52
CA ILE A 45 -15.25 2.48 -12.49
C ILE A 45 -16.70 2.79 -12.11
N GLU A 46 -17.06 2.72 -10.82
CA GLU A 46 -18.44 2.98 -10.37
C GLU A 46 -18.87 4.41 -10.68
N GLY A 47 -18.00 5.39 -10.40
CA GLY A 47 -18.28 6.79 -10.72
C GLY A 47 -18.27 7.08 -12.20
N PHE A 48 -17.38 6.43 -12.96
CA PHE A 48 -17.34 6.55 -14.42
C PHE A 48 -18.63 6.04 -15.09
N LEU A 49 -19.17 4.94 -14.63
CA LEU A 49 -20.48 4.43 -15.08
C LEU A 49 -21.61 5.45 -14.83
N LYS A 50 -21.53 6.20 -13.73
CA LYS A 50 -22.46 7.29 -13.39
C LYS A 50 -22.18 8.60 -14.15
N GLY A 51 -21.11 8.65 -14.97
CA GLY A 51 -20.72 9.83 -15.74
C GLY A 51 -19.97 10.89 -14.94
N THR A 52 -19.38 10.50 -13.78
CA THR A 52 -18.64 11.45 -12.92
C THR A 52 -17.16 11.43 -13.29
N ILE A 53 -16.73 12.46 -13.99
CA ILE A 53 -15.36 12.66 -14.50
C ILE A 53 -14.84 14.05 -14.11
N LEU A 54 -13.52 14.21 -14.18
CA LEU A 54 -12.82 15.46 -13.92
C LEU A 54 -11.81 15.68 -15.06
N ASP A 55 -11.74 16.90 -15.60
CA ASP A 55 -10.67 17.33 -16.48
C ASP A 55 -9.53 17.93 -15.65
N PHE A 56 -8.32 17.37 -15.78
CA PHE A 56 -7.18 17.81 -14.96
C PHE A 56 -6.64 19.17 -15.34
N GLU A 57 -6.73 19.58 -16.61
CA GLU A 57 -6.27 20.88 -17.07
C GLU A 57 -7.12 22.01 -16.48
N GLU A 58 -8.42 21.74 -16.23
CA GLU A 58 -9.32 22.68 -15.56
C GLU A 58 -9.22 22.63 -14.04
N ALA A 59 -9.13 21.42 -13.48
CA ALA A 59 -9.22 21.21 -12.03
C ALA A 59 -7.92 21.58 -11.29
N LEU A 60 -6.77 21.25 -11.84
CA LEU A 60 -5.45 21.47 -11.24
C LEU A 60 -4.46 22.10 -12.25
N PRO A 61 -4.71 23.34 -12.69
CA PRO A 61 -3.85 23.99 -13.69
C PRO A 61 -2.48 24.36 -13.10
N GLY A 62 -1.44 24.17 -13.93
CA GLY A 62 -0.08 24.62 -13.63
C GLY A 62 0.53 23.94 -12.40
N GLU A 63 1.14 24.73 -11.53
CA GLU A 63 1.84 24.24 -10.33
C GLU A 63 0.94 23.51 -9.31
N LYS A 64 -0.38 23.73 -9.37
CA LYS A 64 -1.31 23.04 -8.46
C LYS A 64 -1.30 21.53 -8.63
N LEU A 65 -0.98 21.04 -9.81
CA LEU A 65 -0.89 19.61 -10.07
C LEU A 65 0.22 18.94 -9.23
N GLU A 66 1.33 19.63 -8.96
CA GLU A 66 2.44 19.10 -8.17
C GLU A 66 2.02 18.83 -6.71
N TYR A 67 1.09 19.60 -6.15
CA TYR A 67 0.60 19.37 -4.79
C TYR A 67 -0.07 18.01 -4.60
N LEU A 68 -0.45 17.30 -5.67
CA LEU A 68 -0.88 15.90 -5.59
C LEU A 68 0.20 15.04 -4.94
N THR A 69 1.47 15.29 -5.22
CA THR A 69 2.59 14.48 -4.70
C THR A 69 2.80 14.60 -3.19
N TYR A 70 2.16 15.57 -2.56
CA TYR A 70 2.18 15.82 -1.11
C TYR A 70 0.84 15.54 -0.44
N THR A 71 -0.21 15.33 -1.23
CA THR A 71 -1.58 15.12 -0.74
C THR A 71 -1.81 13.63 -0.50
N PRO A 72 -2.04 13.18 0.74
CA PRO A 72 -2.36 11.79 1.02
C PRO A 72 -3.81 11.45 0.62
N GLY A 73 -4.10 10.16 0.55
CA GLY A 73 -5.42 9.69 0.15
C GLY A 73 -5.57 9.63 -1.37
N ALA A 74 -6.75 9.25 -1.85
CA ALA A 74 -7.04 9.18 -3.27
C ALA A 74 -7.78 10.45 -3.72
N TYR A 75 -7.11 11.32 -4.47
CA TYR A 75 -7.69 12.60 -4.94
C TYR A 75 -8.94 12.40 -5.79
N LEU A 76 -8.93 11.41 -6.66
CA LEU A 76 -10.11 11.05 -7.46
C LEU A 76 -11.19 10.31 -6.66
N GLY A 77 -10.94 10.02 -5.38
CA GLY A 77 -11.74 9.06 -4.63
C GLY A 77 -11.41 7.63 -5.03
N SER A 78 -12.12 6.68 -4.45
CA SER A 78 -11.90 5.26 -4.69
C SER A 78 -13.22 4.52 -4.81
N CYS A 79 -13.19 3.33 -5.39
CA CYS A 79 -14.31 2.39 -5.34
C CYS A 79 -13.81 0.98 -5.06
N ARG A 80 -14.74 0.10 -4.72
CA ARG A 80 -14.52 -1.34 -4.56
C ARG A 80 -15.46 -2.12 -5.49
N TYR A 81 -15.60 -1.63 -6.73
CA TYR A 81 -16.43 -2.26 -7.73
C TYR A 81 -15.68 -3.41 -8.39
N LYS A 82 -16.24 -4.61 -8.32
CA LYS A 82 -15.72 -5.78 -9.02
C LYS A 82 -16.48 -5.97 -10.32
N LEU A 83 -15.75 -5.99 -11.43
CA LEU A 83 -16.32 -6.33 -12.73
C LEU A 83 -16.76 -7.80 -12.74
N PRO A 84 -17.92 -8.13 -13.35
CA PRO A 84 -18.37 -9.51 -13.51
C PRO A 84 -17.33 -10.38 -14.20
N GLU A 85 -17.32 -11.70 -13.87
CA GLU A 85 -16.41 -12.66 -14.49
C GLU A 85 -16.75 -12.92 -15.97
N SER A 86 -18.02 -12.93 -16.31
CA SER A 86 -18.47 -13.10 -17.70
C SER A 86 -18.26 -11.82 -18.48
N LEU A 87 -17.48 -11.89 -19.54
CA LEU A 87 -17.29 -10.77 -20.48
C LEU A 87 -18.54 -10.47 -21.33
N GLU A 88 -19.58 -11.28 -21.24
CA GLU A 88 -20.89 -11.05 -21.89
C GLU A 88 -21.79 -10.11 -21.07
N ASP A 89 -21.40 -9.75 -19.85
CA ASP A 89 -22.17 -8.86 -18.98
C ASP A 89 -22.33 -7.46 -19.62
N PRO A 90 -23.53 -6.88 -19.57
CA PRO A 90 -23.82 -5.60 -20.20
C PRO A 90 -22.97 -4.42 -19.71
N VAL A 91 -22.29 -4.53 -18.57
CA VAL A 91 -21.40 -3.48 -18.06
C VAL A 91 -20.21 -3.23 -18.99
N TYR A 92 -19.69 -4.29 -19.67
CA TYR A 92 -18.54 -4.12 -20.56
C TYR A 92 -18.87 -3.30 -21.81
N PRO A 93 -19.89 -3.64 -22.60
CA PRO A 93 -20.27 -2.78 -23.74
C PRO A 93 -20.68 -1.36 -23.29
N GLU A 94 -21.27 -1.19 -22.11
CA GLU A 94 -21.59 0.15 -21.57
C GLU A 94 -20.32 0.97 -21.30
N LEU A 95 -19.29 0.38 -20.65
CA LEU A 95 -18.01 1.03 -20.40
C LEU A 95 -17.32 1.42 -21.71
N PHE A 96 -17.25 0.52 -22.67
CA PHE A 96 -16.56 0.77 -23.94
C PHE A 96 -17.29 1.77 -24.82
N ARG A 97 -18.63 1.80 -24.78
CA ARG A 97 -19.41 2.88 -25.40
C ARG A 97 -19.06 4.26 -24.81
N LYS A 98 -18.94 4.37 -23.47
CA LYS A 98 -18.51 5.62 -22.82
C LYS A 98 -17.08 6.00 -23.19
N PHE A 99 -16.15 5.03 -23.29
CA PHE A 99 -14.80 5.30 -23.78
C PHE A 99 -14.81 5.85 -25.20
N GLU A 100 -15.61 5.29 -26.09
CA GLU A 100 -15.77 5.76 -27.46
C GLU A 100 -16.36 7.16 -27.51
N GLU A 101 -17.46 7.44 -26.80
CA GLU A 101 -18.11 8.75 -26.72
C GLU A 101 -17.15 9.85 -26.22
N MET A 102 -16.20 9.51 -25.36
CA MET A 102 -15.19 10.42 -24.85
C MET A 102 -13.88 10.39 -25.66
N ASN A 103 -13.84 9.65 -26.75
CA ASN A 103 -12.64 9.43 -27.56
C ASN A 103 -11.42 8.98 -26.75
N ILE A 104 -11.59 8.05 -25.80
CA ILE A 104 -10.52 7.52 -24.95
C ILE A 104 -9.64 6.57 -25.75
N GLY A 105 -8.35 6.86 -25.81
CA GLY A 105 -7.33 6.00 -26.40
C GLY A 105 -6.46 5.29 -25.35
N TRP A 106 -6.38 5.86 -24.15
CA TRP A 106 -5.52 5.35 -23.07
C TRP A 106 -6.25 5.33 -21.73
N PHE A 107 -6.24 4.17 -21.11
CA PHE A 107 -6.87 3.93 -19.81
C PHE A 107 -5.84 3.48 -18.80
N PHE A 108 -5.79 4.15 -17.63
CA PHE A 108 -4.91 3.83 -16.51
C PHE A 108 -5.72 3.56 -15.26
N TYR A 109 -5.34 2.52 -14.51
CA TYR A 109 -6.01 2.19 -13.27
C TYR A 109 -5.01 1.94 -12.15
N ILE A 110 -5.01 2.81 -11.14
CA ILE A 110 -4.07 2.79 -10.02
C ILE A 110 -4.68 1.99 -8.90
N GLY A 111 -4.08 0.85 -8.52
CA GLY A 111 -4.62 0.03 -7.45
C GLY A 111 -3.85 -1.25 -7.15
N GLY A 112 -4.42 -2.07 -6.26
CA GLY A 112 -3.90 -3.37 -5.84
C GLY A 112 -4.46 -4.54 -6.66
N ASN A 113 -4.47 -5.75 -6.08
CA ASN A 113 -4.89 -6.98 -6.74
C ASN A 113 -6.26 -6.89 -7.43
N ASP A 114 -7.33 -6.44 -6.72
CA ASP A 114 -8.67 -6.26 -7.31
C ASP A 114 -8.68 -5.27 -8.49
N SER A 115 -7.76 -4.29 -8.48
CA SER A 115 -7.65 -3.32 -9.57
C SER A 115 -6.94 -3.93 -10.78
N MET A 116 -5.96 -4.81 -10.55
CA MET A 116 -5.30 -5.56 -11.62
C MET A 116 -6.27 -6.58 -12.26
N ASP A 117 -7.17 -7.19 -11.49
CA ASP A 117 -8.28 -7.98 -12.03
C ASP A 117 -9.19 -7.15 -12.95
N THR A 118 -9.51 -5.91 -12.55
CA THR A 118 -10.25 -4.98 -13.41
C THR A 118 -9.50 -4.67 -14.72
N VAL A 119 -8.20 -4.40 -14.66
CA VAL A 119 -7.35 -4.15 -15.84
C VAL A 119 -7.30 -5.38 -16.75
N SER A 120 -7.13 -6.58 -16.17
CA SER A 120 -7.16 -7.85 -16.90
C SER A 120 -8.48 -8.03 -17.67
N LYS A 121 -9.62 -7.90 -16.99
CA LYS A 121 -10.95 -8.07 -17.59
C LYS A 121 -11.21 -7.06 -18.70
N LEU A 122 -10.89 -5.79 -18.50
CA LEU A 122 -11.04 -4.75 -19.52
C LEU A 122 -10.14 -5.00 -20.72
N SER A 123 -8.89 -5.42 -20.50
CA SER A 123 -7.94 -5.74 -21.58
C SER A 123 -8.41 -6.92 -22.43
N ARG A 124 -8.93 -7.97 -21.77
CA ARG A 124 -9.50 -9.14 -22.45
C ARG A 124 -10.73 -8.76 -23.26
N TYR A 125 -11.62 -7.93 -22.71
CA TYR A 125 -12.78 -7.46 -23.43
C TYR A 125 -12.40 -6.57 -24.63
N ALA A 126 -11.44 -5.64 -24.46
CA ALA A 126 -10.91 -4.82 -25.55
C ALA A 126 -10.39 -5.68 -26.69
N ALA A 127 -9.61 -6.74 -26.40
CA ALA A 127 -9.10 -7.68 -27.39
C ALA A 127 -10.24 -8.44 -28.10
N MET A 128 -11.26 -8.87 -27.36
CA MET A 128 -12.41 -9.59 -27.92
C MET A 128 -13.20 -8.77 -28.94
N ILE A 129 -13.38 -7.46 -28.69
CA ILE A 129 -14.13 -6.57 -29.59
C ILE A 129 -13.24 -5.84 -30.62
N GLY A 130 -11.92 -6.09 -30.61
CA GLY A 130 -10.97 -5.44 -31.50
C GLY A 130 -10.79 -3.94 -31.24
N SER A 131 -10.97 -3.48 -29.99
CA SER A 131 -10.73 -2.10 -29.58
C SER A 131 -9.24 -1.78 -29.57
N ASP A 132 -8.87 -0.58 -29.97
CA ASP A 132 -7.49 -0.10 -30.00
C ASP A 132 -7.09 0.67 -28.73
N ILE A 133 -7.97 0.74 -27.71
CA ILE A 133 -7.68 1.34 -26.42
C ILE A 133 -6.51 0.63 -25.74
N ARG A 134 -5.57 1.41 -25.19
CA ARG A 134 -4.45 0.89 -24.38
C ARG A 134 -4.79 0.94 -22.92
N ILE A 135 -4.68 -0.18 -22.24
CA ILE A 135 -5.12 -0.38 -20.87
C ILE A 135 -3.92 -0.81 -20.03
N ILE A 136 -3.52 0.03 -19.07
CA ILE A 136 -2.34 -0.17 -18.21
C ILE A 136 -2.78 -0.11 -16.74
N GLY A 137 -2.29 -1.06 -15.95
CA GLY A 137 -2.38 -1.06 -14.50
C GLY A 137 -1.17 -0.36 -13.86
N GLU A 138 -1.45 0.50 -12.87
CA GLU A 138 -0.43 1.15 -12.05
C GLU A 138 -0.46 0.51 -10.65
N PRO A 139 0.65 -0.10 -10.19
CA PRO A 139 0.67 -0.78 -8.90
C PRO A 139 0.50 0.22 -7.76
N LYS A 140 -0.29 -0.14 -6.75
CA LYS A 140 -0.44 0.64 -5.53
C LYS A 140 -1.01 -0.23 -4.41
N THR A 141 -0.24 -0.45 -3.36
CA THR A 141 -0.70 -1.00 -2.08
C THR A 141 0.36 -0.75 -1.00
N ILE A 142 -0.07 -0.54 0.26
CA ILE A 142 0.86 -0.51 1.39
C ILE A 142 1.27 -1.92 1.82
N ASP A 143 0.48 -2.93 1.46
CA ASP A 143 0.66 -4.31 1.93
C ASP A 143 1.84 -5.02 1.23
N ASN A 144 2.36 -4.43 0.15
CA ASN A 144 3.48 -4.96 -0.64
C ASN A 144 3.26 -6.40 -1.15
N ASP A 145 2.02 -6.71 -1.46
CA ASP A 145 1.50 -8.05 -1.72
C ASP A 145 1.32 -8.38 -3.21
N LEU A 146 1.64 -7.45 -4.13
CA LEU A 146 1.59 -7.71 -5.57
C LEU A 146 2.79 -8.56 -6.00
N VAL A 147 2.53 -9.63 -6.75
CA VAL A 147 3.56 -10.49 -7.34
C VAL A 147 4.22 -9.81 -8.55
N HIS A 148 5.33 -10.36 -9.03
CA HIS A 148 6.10 -9.90 -10.19
C HIS A 148 6.60 -8.44 -10.11
N THR A 149 6.58 -7.84 -8.94
CA THR A 149 7.23 -6.54 -8.65
C THR A 149 8.07 -6.64 -7.39
N ASP A 150 9.21 -5.94 -7.34
CA ASP A 150 10.05 -5.96 -6.13
C ASP A 150 9.31 -5.41 -4.92
N HIS A 151 8.66 -4.27 -5.09
CA HIS A 151 7.81 -3.63 -4.08
C HIS A 151 6.72 -2.80 -4.78
N THR A 152 5.88 -2.17 -3.97
CA THR A 152 4.73 -1.41 -4.48
C THR A 152 4.73 0.03 -3.96
N PRO A 153 4.34 1.02 -4.80
CA PRO A 153 4.10 2.38 -4.32
C PRO A 153 3.12 2.41 -3.16
N GLY A 154 3.53 3.03 -2.07
CA GLY A 154 2.79 3.10 -0.80
C GLY A 154 3.45 2.32 0.32
N PHE A 155 4.12 1.20 0.03
CA PHE A 155 4.81 0.40 1.04
C PHE A 155 5.97 1.17 1.70
N GLY A 156 6.83 1.82 0.92
CA GLY A 156 8.00 2.52 1.46
C GLY A 156 7.63 3.60 2.48
N SER A 157 6.62 4.41 2.19
CA SER A 157 6.13 5.46 3.10
C SER A 157 5.44 4.88 4.33
N ALA A 158 4.62 3.84 4.17
CA ALA A 158 3.96 3.17 5.29
C ALA A 158 4.99 2.46 6.20
N ALA A 159 6.00 1.80 5.63
CA ALA A 159 7.11 1.19 6.36
C ALA A 159 7.93 2.23 7.15
N ARG A 160 8.19 3.41 6.54
CA ARG A 160 8.83 4.53 7.24
C ARG A 160 7.99 5.03 8.41
N TYR A 161 6.69 5.17 8.22
CA TYR A 161 5.76 5.55 9.29
C TYR A 161 5.81 4.54 10.44
N VAL A 162 5.70 3.24 10.14
CA VAL A 162 5.77 2.17 11.14
C VAL A 162 7.10 2.22 11.90
N ALA A 163 8.22 2.25 11.19
CA ALA A 163 9.54 2.27 11.80
C ALA A 163 9.75 3.51 12.70
N SER A 164 9.32 4.69 12.24
CA SER A 164 9.46 5.94 12.99
C SER A 164 8.58 5.95 14.23
N THR A 165 7.31 5.58 14.09
CA THR A 165 6.33 5.54 15.19
C THR A 165 6.73 4.50 16.24
N VAL A 166 7.17 3.30 15.83
CA VAL A 166 7.64 2.27 16.77
C VAL A 166 8.89 2.73 17.53
N ARG A 167 9.80 3.47 16.86
CA ARG A 167 10.96 4.07 17.53
C ARG A 167 10.56 5.10 18.58
N GLU A 168 9.60 5.97 18.27
CA GLU A 168 9.08 6.97 19.21
C GLU A 168 8.36 6.32 20.39
N ILE A 169 7.52 5.32 20.13
CA ILE A 169 6.86 4.49 21.16
C ILE A 169 7.90 3.80 22.07
N THR A 170 8.99 3.30 21.49
CA THR A 170 10.09 2.68 22.24
C THR A 170 10.76 3.68 23.18
N LEU A 171 11.03 4.90 22.70
CA LEU A 171 11.62 5.95 23.51
C LEU A 171 10.69 6.35 24.68
N ASP A 172 9.38 6.49 24.42
CA ASP A 172 8.39 6.77 25.46
C ASP A 172 8.29 5.61 26.49
N ALA A 173 8.30 4.35 26.01
CA ALA A 173 8.23 3.20 26.90
C ALA A 173 9.44 3.08 27.82
N ASN A 174 10.63 3.47 27.36
CA ASN A 174 11.90 3.33 28.09
C ASN A 174 12.11 4.34 29.23
N VAL A 175 11.18 5.28 29.45
CA VAL A 175 11.32 6.28 30.55
C VAL A 175 11.07 5.70 31.93
N TYR A 176 10.52 4.49 32.05
CA TYR A 176 10.19 3.87 33.31
C TYR A 176 11.00 2.61 33.57
N GLU A 177 11.47 2.44 34.83
CA GLU A 177 12.19 1.24 35.26
C GLU A 177 11.26 0.06 35.66
N LYS A 178 9.94 0.26 35.62
CA LYS A 178 8.95 -0.80 35.94
C LYS A 178 8.67 -1.66 34.72
N LYS A 179 8.61 -2.97 34.93
CA LYS A 179 8.23 -3.94 33.89
C LYS A 179 6.93 -3.56 33.21
N SER A 180 6.98 -3.42 31.88
CA SER A 180 5.80 -3.14 31.05
C SER A 180 5.93 -3.73 29.67
N VAL A 181 4.78 -3.99 29.03
CA VAL A 181 4.69 -4.43 27.62
C VAL A 181 3.86 -3.42 26.85
N THR A 182 4.38 -3.01 25.70
CA THR A 182 3.63 -2.22 24.70
C THR A 182 3.47 -3.06 23.45
N ILE A 183 2.24 -3.35 23.06
CA ILE A 183 1.90 -4.12 21.87
C ILE A 183 1.47 -3.14 20.78
N VAL A 184 2.13 -3.18 19.63
CA VAL A 184 1.80 -2.33 18.48
C VAL A 184 1.18 -3.23 17.41
N GLU A 185 -0.10 -3.01 17.12
CA GLU A 185 -0.85 -3.69 16.08
C GLU A 185 -0.69 -2.92 14.76
N ILE A 186 -0.29 -3.63 13.71
CA ILE A 186 0.08 -3.08 12.41
C ILE A 186 -0.76 -3.77 11.33
N MET A 187 -1.19 -3.03 10.31
CA MET A 187 -1.91 -3.57 9.15
C MET A 187 -1.10 -4.66 8.44
N GLY A 188 -1.79 -5.65 7.92
CA GLY A 188 -1.23 -6.78 7.19
C GLY A 188 -2.05 -8.04 7.50
N ARG A 189 -3.11 -8.31 6.68
CA ARG A 189 -3.98 -9.46 6.91
C ARG A 189 -3.29 -10.77 6.56
N HIS A 190 -2.76 -10.86 5.34
CA HIS A 190 -2.16 -12.08 4.78
C HIS A 190 -0.66 -11.94 4.57
N ALA A 191 -0.16 -10.71 4.51
CA ALA A 191 1.26 -10.38 4.31
C ALA A 191 1.77 -9.44 5.40
N GLY A 192 2.81 -9.84 6.10
CA GLY A 192 3.37 -9.15 7.27
C GLY A 192 4.42 -8.10 6.95
N TRP A 193 4.52 -7.62 5.72
CA TRP A 193 5.57 -6.69 5.27
C TRP A 193 5.69 -5.42 6.11
N LEU A 194 4.54 -4.80 6.47
CA LEU A 194 4.54 -3.60 7.31
C LEU A 194 4.95 -3.90 8.75
N THR A 195 4.51 -5.04 9.29
CA THR A 195 4.90 -5.47 10.63
C THR A 195 6.38 -5.77 10.69
N ALA A 196 6.93 -6.44 9.66
CA ALA A 196 8.35 -6.68 9.51
C ALA A 196 9.15 -5.36 9.48
N ALA A 197 8.61 -4.30 8.86
CA ALA A 197 9.25 -2.98 8.81
C ALA A 197 9.45 -2.34 10.18
N SER A 198 8.75 -2.78 11.22
CA SER A 198 8.99 -2.34 12.60
C SER A 198 10.42 -2.64 13.09
N ALA A 199 11.07 -3.67 12.54
CA ALA A 199 12.46 -3.97 12.83
C ALA A 199 13.43 -2.84 12.45
N LEU A 200 13.09 -1.99 11.47
CA LEU A 200 13.87 -0.81 11.09
C LEU A 200 13.90 0.28 12.18
N ALA A 201 13.03 0.19 13.19
CA ALA A 201 13.04 1.07 14.36
C ALA A 201 14.32 0.91 15.19
N ARG A 202 14.92 -0.28 15.18
CA ARG A 202 16.12 -0.62 15.94
C ARG A 202 17.34 0.13 15.43
N LYS A 203 18.19 0.57 16.35
CA LYS A 203 19.51 1.11 16.04
C LYS A 203 20.60 0.08 16.27
N TYR A 204 20.44 -0.73 17.33
CA TYR A 204 21.39 -1.75 17.73
C TYR A 204 20.68 -3.10 17.93
N THR A 205 21.45 -4.18 17.86
CA THR A 205 20.96 -5.53 18.19
C THR A 205 20.49 -5.55 19.64
N GLY A 206 19.26 -6.05 19.87
CA GLY A 206 18.64 -6.10 21.20
C GLY A 206 17.85 -4.86 21.59
N ASP A 207 17.76 -3.84 20.70
CA ASP A 207 16.81 -2.74 20.87
C ASP A 207 15.37 -3.22 20.64
N ASN A 208 14.40 -2.51 21.24
CA ASN A 208 12.99 -2.67 20.92
C ASN A 208 12.68 -2.24 19.46
N PRO A 209 11.70 -2.89 18.83
CA PRO A 209 10.84 -3.97 19.32
C PRO A 209 11.62 -5.29 19.50
N LEU A 210 11.39 -5.98 20.62
CA LEU A 210 12.08 -7.24 20.92
C LEU A 210 11.43 -8.45 20.27
N LEU A 211 10.14 -8.35 19.98
CA LEU A 211 9.34 -9.42 19.38
C LEU A 211 8.53 -8.85 18.22
N ILE A 212 8.55 -9.55 17.10
CA ILE A 212 7.82 -9.18 15.88
C ILE A 212 7.14 -10.42 15.34
N TYR A 213 5.80 -10.43 15.30
CA TYR A 213 5.00 -11.56 14.82
C TYR A 213 4.26 -11.20 13.55
N LEU A 214 4.55 -11.97 12.49
CA LEU A 214 3.99 -11.78 11.15
C LEU A 214 2.81 -12.72 10.90
N SER A 215 1.99 -12.40 9.90
CA SER A 215 0.88 -13.24 9.46
C SER A 215 1.30 -14.50 8.69
N GLU A 216 2.56 -14.62 8.29
CA GLU A 216 3.10 -15.76 7.55
C GLU A 216 3.36 -17.00 8.41
N THR A 217 3.40 -16.85 9.72
CA THR A 217 3.69 -17.94 10.66
C THR A 217 2.61 -18.08 11.71
N ALA A 218 2.34 -19.32 12.11
CA ALA A 218 1.37 -19.57 13.18
C ALA A 218 1.84 -18.95 14.50
N PHE A 219 0.90 -18.32 15.20
CA PHE A 219 1.11 -17.66 16.47
C PHE A 219 0.63 -18.55 17.63
N ASP A 220 1.50 -18.77 18.63
CA ASP A 220 1.17 -19.49 19.87
C ASP A 220 1.17 -18.54 21.06
N THR A 221 0.04 -18.44 21.74
CA THR A 221 -0.15 -17.52 22.88
C THR A 221 0.70 -17.89 24.11
N GLU A 222 0.93 -19.18 24.35
CA GLU A 222 1.74 -19.63 25.49
C GLU A 222 3.23 -19.39 25.22
N GLU A 223 3.68 -19.61 23.99
CA GLU A 223 5.04 -19.30 23.57
C GLU A 223 5.29 -17.80 23.59
N PHE A 224 4.35 -17.00 23.11
CA PHE A 224 4.39 -15.53 23.18
C PHE A 224 4.60 -15.05 24.63
N LEU A 225 3.83 -15.59 25.59
CA LEU A 225 3.96 -15.22 27.01
C LEU A 225 5.34 -15.58 27.57
N LYS A 226 5.84 -16.79 27.28
CA LYS A 226 7.18 -17.23 27.69
C LYS A 226 8.28 -16.35 27.14
N LYS A 227 8.23 -16.02 25.85
CA LYS A 227 9.20 -15.13 25.20
C LYS A 227 9.14 -13.71 25.78
N THR A 228 7.94 -13.18 25.99
CA THR A 228 7.74 -11.87 26.62
C THR A 228 8.33 -11.84 28.03
N GLU A 229 8.12 -12.90 28.83
CA GLU A 229 8.70 -13.01 30.16
C GLU A 229 10.22 -13.08 30.13
N SER A 230 10.80 -13.85 29.20
CA SER A 230 12.25 -13.95 29.05
C SER A 230 12.91 -12.62 28.63
N CYS A 231 12.22 -11.78 27.89
CA CYS A 231 12.72 -10.45 27.55
C CYS A 231 12.97 -9.57 28.79
N PHE A 232 12.23 -9.80 29.89
CA PHE A 232 12.40 -9.07 31.15
C PHE A 232 13.67 -9.42 31.92
N GLU A 233 14.43 -10.42 31.50
CA GLU A 233 15.75 -10.70 32.08
C GLU A 233 16.76 -9.57 31.78
N LYS A 234 16.60 -8.91 30.63
CA LYS A 234 17.53 -7.87 30.16
C LYS A 234 16.88 -6.49 29.98
N ASN A 235 15.57 -6.44 29.88
CA ASN A 235 14.83 -5.22 29.57
C ASN A 235 13.66 -5.02 30.52
N CYS A 236 13.48 -3.81 31.05
CA CYS A 236 12.28 -3.47 31.85
C CYS A 236 11.06 -3.27 30.95
N ASN A 237 11.25 -2.76 29.72
CA ASN A 237 10.18 -2.43 28.80
C ASN A 237 10.31 -3.28 27.53
N VAL A 238 9.24 -3.97 27.17
CA VAL A 238 9.16 -4.84 25.99
C VAL A 238 8.17 -4.24 25.02
N VAL A 239 8.62 -3.90 23.81
CA VAL A 239 7.75 -3.54 22.71
C VAL A 239 7.60 -4.76 21.82
N VAL A 240 6.36 -5.11 21.52
CA VAL A 240 5.98 -6.22 20.64
C VAL A 240 5.21 -5.63 19.46
N CYS A 241 5.63 -5.96 18.25
CA CYS A 241 4.89 -5.60 17.03
C CYS A 241 4.17 -6.85 16.50
N VAL A 242 2.89 -6.71 16.18
CA VAL A 242 2.07 -7.82 15.69
C VAL A 242 1.30 -7.39 14.44
N SER A 243 1.21 -8.29 13.47
CA SER A 243 0.32 -8.10 12.34
C SER A 243 -1.14 -8.31 12.78
N GLU A 244 -2.07 -7.50 12.27
CA GLU A 244 -3.51 -7.69 12.54
C GLU A 244 -4.00 -9.08 12.13
N GLY A 245 -3.31 -9.72 11.17
CA GLY A 245 -3.62 -11.04 10.61
C GLY A 245 -2.92 -12.22 11.29
N ILE A 246 -2.30 -12.05 12.47
CA ILE A 246 -1.74 -13.20 13.20
C ILE A 246 -2.83 -14.23 13.50
N HIS A 247 -2.50 -15.52 13.31
CA HIS A 247 -3.45 -16.62 13.43
C HIS A 247 -2.81 -17.83 14.13
N ASP A 248 -3.64 -18.67 14.72
CA ASP A 248 -3.19 -19.93 15.32
C ASP A 248 -2.83 -20.99 14.25
N ASN A 249 -2.38 -22.15 14.70
CA ASN A 249 -2.03 -23.29 13.84
C ASN A 249 -3.24 -23.92 13.09
N LYS A 250 -4.47 -23.48 13.39
CA LYS A 250 -5.71 -23.89 12.71
C LYS A 250 -6.18 -22.82 11.72
N GLY A 251 -5.48 -21.70 11.61
CA GLY A 251 -5.85 -20.57 10.78
C GLY A 251 -6.91 -19.64 11.39
N THR A 252 -7.21 -19.76 12.70
CA THR A 252 -8.13 -18.85 13.39
C THR A 252 -7.37 -17.58 13.75
N PHE A 253 -7.87 -16.42 13.33
CA PHE A 253 -7.25 -15.15 13.68
C PHE A 253 -7.31 -14.88 15.19
N ILE A 254 -6.23 -14.37 15.75
CA ILE A 254 -6.14 -14.12 17.21
C ILE A 254 -7.15 -13.06 17.67
N CYS A 255 -7.51 -12.11 16.82
CA CYS A 255 -8.57 -11.14 17.12
C CYS A 255 -9.95 -11.81 17.33
N GLU A 256 -10.20 -13.01 16.77
CA GLU A 256 -11.46 -13.75 16.92
C GLU A 256 -11.59 -14.43 18.30
N TYR A 257 -10.52 -14.50 19.07
CA TYR A 257 -10.54 -15.03 20.43
C TYR A 257 -11.29 -14.11 21.40
N ASP A 258 -11.46 -12.84 21.04
CA ASP A 258 -12.39 -11.91 21.68
C ASP A 258 -13.66 -11.83 20.80
N ASN A 259 -14.84 -12.21 21.35
CA ASN A 259 -16.11 -12.41 20.64
C ASN A 259 -16.73 -11.16 19.97
N SER A 260 -15.96 -10.10 19.74
CA SER A 260 -16.44 -8.79 19.24
C SER A 260 -16.19 -8.53 17.74
N VAL A 261 -15.70 -9.51 16.98
CA VAL A 261 -15.28 -9.30 15.58
C VAL A 261 -16.48 -9.23 14.64
N GLY A 262 -16.68 -8.05 14.01
CA GLY A 262 -17.67 -7.82 12.94
C GLY A 262 -17.13 -8.18 11.55
N THR A 263 -18.02 -8.16 10.55
CA THR A 263 -17.64 -8.27 9.12
C THR A 263 -17.78 -6.92 8.42
N ASP A 264 -16.91 -6.66 7.42
CA ASP A 264 -17.02 -5.49 6.55
C ASP A 264 -18.15 -5.69 5.50
N THR A 265 -18.38 -4.66 4.67
CA THR A 265 -19.41 -4.68 3.62
C THR A 265 -19.16 -5.72 2.51
N PHE A 266 -18.02 -6.39 2.50
CA PHE A 266 -17.66 -7.47 1.55
C PHE A 266 -17.70 -8.86 2.19
N GLY A 267 -18.13 -8.96 3.46
CA GLY A 267 -18.16 -10.22 4.19
C GLY A 267 -16.80 -10.67 4.75
N HIS A 268 -15.75 -9.85 4.65
CA HIS A 268 -14.49 -10.13 5.31
C HIS A 268 -14.59 -9.77 6.78
N LYS A 269 -14.03 -10.61 7.65
CA LYS A 269 -13.91 -10.30 9.07
C LYS A 269 -13.10 -9.02 9.26
N MET A 270 -13.60 -8.12 10.08
CA MET A 270 -12.85 -6.91 10.46
C MET A 270 -11.74 -7.33 11.43
N LEU A 271 -10.53 -7.51 10.90
CA LEU A 271 -9.35 -7.86 11.68
C LEU A 271 -8.86 -6.60 12.39
N ALA A 272 -9.24 -6.44 13.64
CA ALA A 272 -8.72 -5.41 14.54
C ALA A 272 -8.89 -5.90 15.97
N GLY A 273 -7.98 -5.51 16.86
CA GLY A 273 -8.07 -5.82 18.29
C GLY A 273 -7.26 -7.04 18.72
N CYS A 274 -6.44 -7.65 17.87
CA CYS A 274 -5.50 -8.69 18.33
C CYS A 274 -4.54 -8.12 19.37
N GLY A 275 -4.08 -6.88 19.21
CA GLY A 275 -3.27 -6.17 20.20
C GLY A 275 -3.98 -6.01 21.53
N LYS A 276 -5.29 -5.72 21.51
CA LYS A 276 -6.09 -5.60 22.74
C LYS A 276 -6.28 -6.94 23.45
N TYR A 277 -6.51 -8.00 22.69
CA TYR A 277 -6.55 -9.35 23.23
C TYR A 277 -5.23 -9.72 23.94
N LEU A 278 -4.09 -9.48 23.27
CA LEU A 278 -2.76 -9.76 23.81
C LEU A 278 -2.44 -8.88 25.04
N GLU A 279 -2.87 -7.61 25.04
CA GLU A 279 -2.75 -6.72 26.21
C GLU A 279 -3.43 -7.34 27.45
N ASN A 280 -4.68 -7.79 27.29
CA ASN A 280 -5.45 -8.42 28.36
C ASN A 280 -4.81 -9.75 28.81
N LEU A 281 -4.29 -10.54 27.87
CA LEU A 281 -3.58 -11.78 28.13
C LEU A 281 -2.31 -11.54 28.96
N VAL A 282 -1.47 -10.58 28.57
CA VAL A 282 -0.26 -10.21 29.31
C VAL A 282 -0.59 -9.72 30.74
N ARG A 283 -1.60 -8.85 30.89
CA ARG A 283 -2.03 -8.35 32.20
C ARG A 283 -2.49 -9.47 33.12
N SER A 284 -3.30 -10.38 32.59
CA SER A 284 -3.88 -11.47 33.42
C SER A 284 -2.87 -12.56 33.74
N ARG A 285 -1.95 -12.89 32.85
CA ARG A 285 -1.04 -14.03 32.98
C ARG A 285 0.32 -13.65 33.60
N LEU A 286 0.88 -12.48 33.22
CA LEU A 286 2.19 -12.03 33.71
C LEU A 286 2.08 -11.01 34.86
N GLY A 287 0.92 -10.42 35.07
CA GLY A 287 0.70 -9.46 36.18
C GLY A 287 1.47 -8.12 35.98
N VAL A 288 1.93 -7.83 34.76
CA VAL A 288 2.67 -6.60 34.44
C VAL A 288 1.77 -5.59 33.74
N LYS A 289 2.17 -4.31 33.78
CA LYS A 289 1.48 -3.28 33.02
C LYS A 289 1.62 -3.57 31.52
N ALA A 290 0.50 -3.60 30.81
CA ALA A 290 0.48 -3.74 29.36
C ALA A 290 -0.43 -2.66 28.74
N ARG A 291 -0.12 -2.26 27.51
CA ARG A 291 -0.95 -1.41 26.65
C ARG A 291 -0.87 -1.91 25.22
N SER A 292 -1.93 -1.68 24.47
CA SER A 292 -1.95 -1.88 23.01
C SER A 292 -2.13 -0.55 22.30
N ILE A 293 -1.53 -0.43 21.12
CA ILE A 293 -1.61 0.71 20.21
C ILE A 293 -1.89 0.13 18.83
N GLU A 294 -3.03 0.50 18.26
CA GLU A 294 -3.39 0.16 16.89
C GLU A 294 -2.97 1.31 15.97
N LEU A 295 -2.07 1.08 15.01
CA LEU A 295 -1.66 2.11 14.06
C LEU A 295 -2.78 2.44 13.06
N ASN A 296 -3.62 1.48 12.75
CA ASN A 296 -4.82 1.62 11.95
C ASN A 296 -4.59 2.46 10.66
N VAL A 297 -5.53 3.32 10.27
CA VAL A 297 -5.45 4.09 9.02
C VAL A 297 -4.30 5.10 8.96
N SER A 298 -3.77 5.54 10.09
CA SER A 298 -2.69 6.54 10.13
C SER A 298 -1.42 6.07 9.41
N GLN A 299 -1.12 4.77 9.41
CA GLN A 299 0.04 4.20 8.72
C GLN A 299 -0.03 4.31 7.19
N ARG A 300 -1.21 4.52 6.59
CA ARG A 300 -1.38 4.64 5.14
C ARG A 300 -1.66 6.06 4.65
N CYS A 301 -1.81 7.03 5.55
CA CYS A 301 -2.19 8.39 5.18
C CYS A 301 -1.26 9.48 5.72
N SER A 302 -0.15 9.13 6.36
CA SER A 302 0.80 10.10 6.91
C SER A 302 1.65 10.74 5.81
N ALA A 303 1.30 11.95 5.39
CA ALA A 303 2.13 12.74 4.46
C ALA A 303 3.41 13.29 5.14
N SER A 304 3.37 13.54 6.45
CA SER A 304 4.53 14.05 7.20
C SER A 304 5.71 13.07 7.30
N MET A 305 5.45 11.78 7.03
CA MET A 305 6.47 10.73 7.05
C MET A 305 6.68 10.08 5.67
N LEU A 306 6.41 10.81 4.58
CA LEU A 306 6.68 10.31 3.23
C LEU A 306 8.15 9.90 3.07
N SER A 307 8.37 8.73 2.47
CA SER A 307 9.65 8.37 1.89
C SER A 307 9.80 9.05 0.54
N ASP A 308 10.88 9.81 0.32
CA ASP A 308 11.11 10.42 -0.99
C ASP A 308 11.41 9.36 -2.05
N THR A 309 12.08 8.26 -1.67
CA THR A 309 12.24 7.09 -2.55
C THR A 309 10.88 6.60 -3.07
N ASP A 310 9.95 6.29 -2.18
CA ASP A 310 8.60 5.80 -2.53
C ASP A 310 7.82 6.82 -3.40
N ARG A 311 7.91 8.11 -3.04
CA ARG A 311 7.27 9.20 -3.79
C ARG A 311 7.81 9.32 -5.23
N GLN A 312 9.13 9.32 -5.39
CA GLN A 312 9.76 9.44 -6.71
C GLN A 312 9.51 8.21 -7.58
N GLU A 313 9.53 7.03 -6.99
CA GLU A 313 9.26 5.78 -7.69
C GLU A 313 7.79 5.70 -8.13
N ALA A 314 6.85 6.17 -7.30
CA ALA A 314 5.43 6.28 -7.66
C ALA A 314 5.21 7.24 -8.85
N ILE A 315 5.88 8.40 -8.86
CA ILE A 315 5.85 9.33 -9.99
C ILE A 315 6.42 8.67 -11.26
N THR A 316 7.56 8.00 -11.11
CA THR A 316 8.27 7.34 -12.22
C THR A 316 7.41 6.22 -12.83
N ALA A 317 6.69 5.47 -12.00
CA ALA A 317 5.76 4.45 -12.49
C ALA A 317 4.70 5.05 -13.41
N GLY A 318 4.00 6.10 -12.97
CA GLY A 318 2.97 6.74 -13.77
C GLY A 318 3.48 7.31 -15.10
N ILE A 319 4.67 7.95 -15.08
CA ILE A 319 5.33 8.43 -16.29
C ILE A 319 5.65 7.26 -17.24
N PHE A 320 6.24 6.20 -16.69
CA PHE A 320 6.62 5.02 -17.48
C PHE A 320 5.41 4.32 -18.10
N GLY A 321 4.31 4.20 -17.36
CA GLY A 321 3.06 3.61 -17.86
C GLY A 321 2.51 4.36 -19.07
N VAL A 322 2.49 5.71 -19.03
CA VAL A 322 2.06 6.54 -20.18
C VAL A 322 2.96 6.32 -21.38
N GLN A 323 4.28 6.35 -21.18
CA GLN A 323 5.25 6.13 -22.26
C GLN A 323 5.14 4.72 -22.87
N ALA A 324 4.85 3.72 -22.08
CA ALA A 324 4.63 2.35 -22.53
C ALA A 324 3.33 2.24 -23.38
N ALA A 325 2.23 2.82 -22.89
CA ALA A 325 0.97 2.83 -23.61
C ALA A 325 1.06 3.53 -24.96
N LEU A 326 1.80 4.66 -25.06
CA LEU A 326 2.06 5.36 -26.31
C LEU A 326 2.89 4.52 -27.29
N LYS A 327 3.75 3.62 -26.80
CA LYS A 327 4.48 2.64 -27.63
C LYS A 327 3.63 1.43 -28.03
N GLY A 328 2.36 1.39 -27.62
CA GLY A 328 1.41 0.35 -28.00
C GLY A 328 1.23 -0.77 -26.98
N GLU A 329 1.88 -0.71 -25.82
CA GLU A 329 1.68 -1.68 -24.75
C GLU A 329 0.25 -1.60 -24.19
N THR A 330 -0.32 -2.77 -23.84
CA THR A 330 -1.66 -2.91 -23.26
C THR A 330 -1.79 -4.23 -22.51
N GLY A 331 -2.71 -4.32 -21.55
CA GLY A 331 -2.90 -5.51 -20.73
C GLY A 331 -1.72 -5.79 -19.79
N LYS A 332 -1.01 -4.75 -19.42
CA LYS A 332 0.19 -4.83 -18.58
C LYS A 332 0.02 -4.05 -17.30
N MET A 333 0.72 -4.49 -16.24
CA MET A 333 0.97 -3.70 -15.05
C MET A 333 2.40 -3.17 -15.08
N VAL A 334 2.60 -1.94 -14.66
CA VAL A 334 3.93 -1.41 -14.38
C VAL A 334 4.51 -2.17 -13.18
N SER A 335 5.75 -2.59 -13.26
CA SER A 335 6.45 -3.30 -12.18
C SER A 335 7.75 -2.60 -11.81
N PHE A 336 8.22 -2.85 -10.59
CA PHE A 336 9.52 -2.38 -10.11
C PHE A 336 10.53 -3.53 -10.13
N ILE A 337 11.68 -3.28 -10.74
CA ILE A 337 12.79 -4.21 -10.81
C ILE A 337 13.95 -3.60 -10.03
N ARG A 338 14.30 -4.24 -8.91
CA ARG A 338 15.42 -3.84 -8.08
C ARG A 338 16.73 -4.05 -8.84
N GLN A 339 17.59 -3.08 -8.73
CA GLN A 339 18.96 -3.13 -9.23
C GLN A 339 19.90 -2.59 -8.14
N GLU A 340 21.15 -3.00 -8.21
CA GLU A 340 22.22 -2.41 -7.42
C GLU A 340 23.31 -1.92 -8.34
N THR A 341 23.83 -0.74 -8.04
CA THR A 341 25.05 -0.28 -8.73
C THR A 341 26.24 -1.15 -8.34
N SER A 342 27.34 -1.06 -9.08
CA SER A 342 28.61 -1.70 -8.75
C SER A 342 29.16 -1.32 -7.36
N LYS A 343 28.60 -0.29 -6.72
CA LYS A 343 28.92 0.17 -5.36
C LYS A 343 27.92 -0.29 -4.31
N GLY A 344 26.96 -1.17 -4.66
CA GLY A 344 25.91 -1.63 -3.74
C GLY A 344 24.85 -0.58 -3.42
N VAL A 345 24.70 0.47 -4.24
CA VAL A 345 23.67 1.49 -4.05
C VAL A 345 22.39 1.00 -4.76
N TYR A 346 21.30 1.00 -4.01
CA TYR A 346 19.96 0.69 -4.50
C TYR A 346 19.55 1.58 -5.68
N GLN A 347 18.96 0.96 -6.68
CA GLN A 347 18.28 1.62 -7.79
C GLN A 347 17.03 0.84 -8.16
N MET A 348 16.02 1.53 -8.67
CA MET A 348 14.81 0.93 -9.23
C MET A 348 14.73 1.22 -10.74
N ARG A 349 14.28 0.25 -11.51
CA ARG A 349 13.89 0.37 -12.90
C ARG A 349 12.45 -0.11 -13.07
N CYS A 350 11.65 0.61 -13.85
CA CYS A 350 10.32 0.14 -14.24
C CYS A 350 10.42 -0.98 -15.29
N GLY A 351 9.49 -1.92 -15.21
CA GLY A 351 9.21 -2.98 -16.15
C GLY A 351 7.71 -3.09 -16.43
N LEU A 352 7.33 -4.04 -17.27
CA LEU A 352 5.93 -4.37 -17.58
C LEU A 352 5.72 -5.86 -17.39
N GLU A 353 4.68 -6.21 -16.64
CA GLU A 353 4.28 -7.60 -16.42
C GLU A 353 2.89 -7.85 -17.00
N ASP A 354 2.60 -9.08 -17.39
CA ASP A 354 1.28 -9.45 -17.85
C ASP A 354 0.29 -9.40 -16.69
N VAL A 355 -0.74 -8.57 -16.81
CA VAL A 355 -1.70 -8.38 -15.73
C VAL A 355 -2.46 -9.67 -15.37
N ASN A 356 -2.56 -10.61 -16.32
CA ASN A 356 -3.22 -11.91 -16.08
C ASN A 356 -2.41 -12.84 -15.16
N GLU A 357 -1.09 -12.59 -15.03
CA GLU A 357 -0.20 -13.36 -14.14
C GLU A 357 -0.13 -12.77 -12.72
N ILE A 358 -0.75 -11.60 -12.50
CA ILE A 358 -0.67 -10.86 -11.23
C ILE A 358 -1.94 -11.01 -10.42
N CYS A 359 -3.09 -10.89 -11.07
CA CYS A 359 -4.37 -10.90 -10.39
C CYS A 359 -4.61 -12.24 -9.66
N ASN A 360 -5.13 -12.14 -8.42
CA ASN A 360 -5.44 -13.26 -7.53
C ASN A 360 -4.24 -14.01 -6.93
N GLU A 361 -3.04 -13.47 -7.03
CA GLU A 361 -1.87 -13.97 -6.30
C GLU A 361 -1.41 -12.95 -5.26
N GLU A 362 -0.87 -13.42 -4.12
CA GLU A 362 -0.37 -12.56 -3.04
C GLU A 362 1.10 -12.89 -2.74
N LYS A 363 1.93 -11.85 -2.66
CA LYS A 363 3.33 -11.93 -2.28
C LYS A 363 3.47 -11.73 -0.77
N THR A 364 3.92 -12.74 -0.06
CA THR A 364 4.18 -12.71 1.38
C THR A 364 5.67 -12.50 1.69
N VAL A 365 5.99 -12.19 2.94
CA VAL A 365 7.38 -12.13 3.40
C VAL A 365 7.99 -13.53 3.26
N PRO A 366 9.15 -13.69 2.58
CA PRO A 366 9.80 -14.99 2.47
C PRO A 366 10.05 -15.61 3.84
N LEU A 367 9.68 -16.88 4.03
CA LEU A 367 9.90 -17.57 5.31
C LEU A 367 11.37 -17.58 5.74
N SER A 368 12.31 -17.52 4.78
CA SER A 368 13.75 -17.39 5.07
C SER A 368 14.15 -16.04 5.66
N TRP A 369 13.26 -15.04 5.57
CA TRP A 369 13.47 -13.72 6.15
C TRP A 369 12.82 -13.57 7.53
N ILE A 370 12.17 -14.62 8.01
CA ILE A 370 11.61 -14.73 9.36
C ILE A 370 12.54 -15.56 10.20
N SER A 371 12.76 -15.19 11.47
CA SER A 371 13.56 -15.98 12.40
C SER A 371 12.98 -17.40 12.57
N GLN A 372 13.82 -18.36 12.82
CA GLN A 372 13.42 -19.77 12.93
C GLN A 372 12.31 -20.00 13.98
N ASP A 373 12.26 -19.17 15.00
CA ASP A 373 11.27 -19.22 16.07
C ASP A 373 10.03 -18.33 15.81
N GLY A 374 9.92 -17.72 14.64
CA GLY A 374 8.77 -16.93 14.19
C GLY A 374 8.53 -15.63 14.95
N SER A 375 9.48 -15.14 15.74
CA SER A 375 9.29 -13.96 16.60
C SER A 375 10.14 -12.75 16.24
N ASP A 376 10.81 -12.79 15.08
CA ASP A 376 11.60 -11.69 14.55
C ASP A 376 11.83 -11.84 13.04
N VAL A 377 12.49 -10.87 12.43
CA VAL A 377 12.93 -10.90 11.03
C VAL A 377 14.46 -10.91 10.94
N THR A 378 14.97 -11.44 9.81
CA THR A 378 16.42 -11.52 9.53
C THR A 378 16.96 -10.21 8.94
N GLU A 379 18.29 -10.10 8.85
CA GLU A 379 18.97 -8.99 8.19
C GLU A 379 18.63 -8.86 6.69
N ASP A 380 18.21 -9.94 6.03
CA ASP A 380 17.78 -9.90 4.62
C ASP A 380 16.57 -8.98 4.44
N PHE A 381 15.59 -9.05 5.36
CA PHE A 381 14.47 -8.13 5.36
C PHE A 381 14.94 -6.67 5.58
N ILE A 382 15.86 -6.46 6.52
CA ILE A 382 16.40 -5.12 6.81
C ILE A 382 17.10 -4.53 5.58
N HIS A 383 17.91 -5.33 4.89
CA HIS A 383 18.59 -4.92 3.65
C HIS A 383 17.59 -4.60 2.54
N TYR A 384 16.54 -5.41 2.41
CA TYR A 384 15.48 -5.17 1.43
C TYR A 384 14.72 -3.87 1.69
N ALA A 385 14.26 -3.64 2.92
CA ALA A 385 13.33 -2.55 3.22
C ALA A 385 14.02 -1.20 3.47
N ARG A 386 15.28 -1.20 3.94
CA ARG A 386 15.99 0.04 4.33
C ARG A 386 16.11 1.08 3.21
N PRO A 387 16.39 0.75 1.95
CA PRO A 387 16.44 1.73 0.87
C PRO A 387 15.08 2.39 0.59
N LEU A 388 13.98 1.66 0.79
CA LEU A 388 12.64 2.08 0.44
C LEU A 388 12.08 3.17 1.37
N ILE A 389 12.66 3.33 2.57
CA ILE A 389 12.22 4.31 3.57
C ILE A 389 13.06 5.59 3.55
N GLN A 390 13.91 5.80 2.53
CA GLN A 390 14.90 6.87 2.52
C GLN A 390 14.37 8.18 1.92
N GLY A 391 15.14 9.23 2.19
CA GLY A 391 14.87 10.59 1.71
C GLY A 391 13.83 11.35 2.54
N ASN A 392 14.02 12.65 2.68
CA ASN A 392 13.08 13.55 3.35
C ASN A 392 12.34 14.34 2.29
N VAL A 393 11.03 14.45 2.47
CA VAL A 393 10.17 15.30 1.66
C VAL A 393 9.90 16.58 2.46
N GLU A 394 10.29 17.73 1.91
CA GLU A 394 9.89 19.02 2.46
C GLU A 394 8.48 19.33 2.00
N LEU A 395 7.53 19.31 2.93
CA LEU A 395 6.14 19.61 2.63
C LEU A 395 5.93 21.11 2.52
N PRO A 396 5.26 21.60 1.47
CA PRO A 396 4.84 23.00 1.43
C PRO A 396 3.83 23.24 2.56
N MET A 397 4.06 24.30 3.33
CA MET A 397 3.23 24.65 4.49
C MET A 397 2.28 25.79 4.14
N GLY A 398 1.03 25.65 4.56
CA GLY A 398 0.02 26.69 4.46
C GLY A 398 0.16 27.76 5.55
N GLU A 399 -0.56 28.87 5.39
CA GLU A 399 -0.64 29.94 6.39
C GLU A 399 -1.26 29.47 7.72
N ASP A 400 -2.02 28.39 7.69
CA ASP A 400 -2.63 27.71 8.85
C ASP A 400 -1.63 26.85 9.66
N GLY A 401 -0.37 26.74 9.17
CA GLY A 401 0.68 25.93 9.79
C GLY A 401 0.56 24.43 9.50
N LEU A 402 -0.29 24.01 8.57
CA LEU A 402 -0.45 22.63 8.14
C LEU A 402 0.10 22.42 6.73
N PRO A 403 0.48 21.17 6.36
CA PRO A 403 0.87 20.86 4.99
C PRO A 403 -0.23 21.22 3.98
N VAL A 404 0.17 21.82 2.87
CA VAL A 404 -0.74 22.14 1.76
C VAL A 404 -1.23 20.84 1.12
N CYS A 405 -2.55 20.70 1.03
CA CYS A 405 -3.21 19.59 0.33
C CYS A 405 -4.17 20.13 -0.72
N VAL A 406 -4.31 19.41 -1.82
CA VAL A 406 -5.36 19.69 -2.80
C VAL A 406 -6.62 18.94 -2.46
N TYR A 407 -7.74 19.67 -2.46
CA TYR A 407 -9.06 19.14 -2.20
C TYR A 407 -9.89 19.21 -3.48
N ARG A 408 -10.63 18.15 -3.76
CA ARG A 408 -11.66 18.17 -4.79
C ARG A 408 -12.84 18.99 -4.28
N LYS A 409 -13.21 20.00 -5.02
CA LYS A 409 -14.41 20.83 -4.74
C LYS A 409 -15.68 20.21 -5.31
#